data_7b3dca5e43d2b92c2c76de4941232d10
#
_entry.id   7b3dca5e43d2b92c2c76de4941232d10
#
_cell.length_a   1.000
_cell.length_b   1.000
_cell.length_c   1.000
_cell.angle_alpha   90.00
_cell.angle_beta   90.00
_cell.angle_gamma   90.00
#
_symmetry.space_group_name_H-M   'P 1'
#
loop_
_entity.id
_entity.type
_entity.pdbx_description
1 polymer ?
#
loop_
_entity_poly.entity_id
_entity_poly.type
_entity_poly.pdbx_seq_one_letter_code
_entity_poly.pdbx_strand_id
1 'polypeptide(L)'
;MPKVDRPMETFGKPKLVKKIITTCLVVTGLGGATLLFPPMHRHTTVAVEQRPAGDAVTRSIAAATTPRPVVVTKDSSAQDIVKAIVSQGQAARLSEDQIKTVIATAKIESTFRPTASGGVQAYGGPGTADDEVIGLFQEKASFGTVAERQDPNKAIARFIARFTDAFKKYGIGSDTVLAATLAQNPQLLDYHGGVGTSYYNTVMAAMSAAADLYSRATGATLQSVI
;
A
#
# COMPACT_ATOMS: atom_id res chain seq x y z
N MET A 1 36.28 56.17 -29.20
CA MET A 1 35.48 55.53 -28.15
C MET A 1 34.99 54.22 -28.69
N PRO A 2 35.49 53.04 -28.28
CA PRO A 2 35.01 51.77 -28.74
C PRO A 2 33.79 51.30 -27.93
N LYS A 3 32.76 50.87 -28.65
CA LYS A 3 31.55 50.27 -28.15
C LYS A 3 31.85 48.85 -27.68
N VAL A 4 31.61 48.53 -26.41
CA VAL A 4 31.73 47.19 -25.85
C VAL A 4 30.35 46.50 -25.99
N ASP A 5 30.24 45.56 -26.92
CA ASP A 5 29.11 44.67 -27.04
C ASP A 5 29.24 43.55 -25.98
N ARG A 6 28.29 43.52 -25.02
CA ARG A 6 28.16 42.41 -24.06
C ARG A 6 27.25 41.36 -24.69
N PRO A 7 27.64 40.08 -24.71
CA PRO A 7 26.74 39.02 -25.14
C PRO A 7 25.65 38.80 -24.08
N MET A 8 24.38 38.74 -24.53
CA MET A 8 23.23 38.31 -23.72
C MET A 8 23.41 36.84 -23.34
N GLU A 9 23.55 36.60 -22.04
CA GLU A 9 23.42 35.26 -21.48
C GLU A 9 21.93 34.84 -21.56
N THR A 10 21.66 33.85 -22.39
CA THR A 10 20.40 33.16 -22.47
C THR A 10 20.22 32.32 -21.21
N PHE A 11 19.41 32.82 -20.26
CA PHE A 11 18.95 32.03 -19.13
C PHE A 11 18.18 30.82 -19.63
N GLY A 12 18.82 29.67 -19.60
CA GLY A 12 18.20 28.37 -19.87
C GLY A 12 17.12 28.10 -18.80
N LYS A 13 15.88 27.91 -19.24
CA LYS A 13 14.76 27.50 -18.38
C LYS A 13 15.11 26.23 -17.63
N PRO A 14 14.94 26.14 -16.30
CA PRO A 14 15.20 24.93 -15.56
C PRO A 14 14.23 23.84 -16.03
N LYS A 15 14.76 22.75 -16.59
CA LYS A 15 14.00 21.53 -16.85
C LYS A 15 13.61 20.94 -15.49
N LEU A 16 12.33 21.06 -15.15
CA LEU A 16 11.73 20.47 -13.96
C LEU A 16 11.75 18.93 -14.14
N VAL A 17 12.83 18.32 -13.71
CA VAL A 17 12.95 16.86 -13.63
C VAL A 17 12.13 16.42 -12.41
N LYS A 18 10.90 15.98 -12.65
CA LYS A 18 10.12 15.25 -11.64
C LYS A 18 10.76 13.88 -11.42
N LYS A 19 11.80 13.83 -10.60
CA LYS A 19 12.30 12.56 -10.06
C LYS A 19 11.36 12.12 -8.93
N ILE A 20 10.43 11.23 -9.24
CA ILE A 20 9.73 10.47 -8.22
C ILE A 20 10.73 9.40 -7.76
N ILE A 21 11.26 9.58 -6.56
CA ILE A 21 12.21 8.64 -5.98
C ILE A 21 11.41 7.60 -5.20
N THR A 22 11.16 6.45 -5.82
CA THR A 22 10.58 5.28 -5.14
C THR A 22 11.68 4.28 -4.85
N THR A 23 12.03 4.11 -3.59
CA THR A 23 13.07 3.18 -3.14
C THR A 23 12.45 1.96 -2.50
N CYS A 24 12.47 0.81 -3.17
CA CYS A 24 12.16 -0.47 -2.55
C CYS A 24 13.45 -1.23 -2.22
N LEU A 25 13.73 -1.48 -0.94
CA LEU A 25 14.83 -2.33 -0.52
C LEU A 25 14.30 -3.62 0.13
N VAL A 26 14.81 -4.74 -0.34
CA VAL A 26 14.50 -6.06 0.22
C VAL A 26 15.57 -6.45 1.22
N VAL A 27 15.16 -6.77 2.44
CA VAL A 27 16.00 -7.46 3.43
C VAL A 27 15.58 -8.92 3.46
N THR A 28 16.40 -9.80 2.90
CA THR A 28 16.31 -11.25 3.10
C THR A 28 16.93 -11.58 4.46
N GLY A 29 16.08 -11.78 5.48
CA GLY A 29 16.47 -12.28 6.78
C GLY A 29 16.08 -13.74 6.93
N LEU A 30 17.03 -14.68 6.73
CA LEU A 30 16.95 -16.06 7.18
C LEU A 30 17.21 -16.09 8.70
N GLY A 31 16.22 -16.50 9.49
CA GLY A 31 16.42 -16.71 10.93
C GLY A 31 15.28 -17.54 11.50
N GLY A 32 15.42 -18.87 11.42
CA GLY A 32 14.52 -19.80 12.09
C GLY A 32 14.80 -19.84 13.60
N ALA A 33 13.76 -19.72 14.40
CA ALA A 33 13.77 -20.12 15.80
C ALA A 33 12.45 -20.83 16.11
N THR A 34 12.52 -22.13 16.17
CA THR A 34 11.49 -23.02 16.70
C THR A 34 11.45 -22.89 18.22
N LEU A 35 10.36 -22.37 18.76
CA LEU A 35 10.05 -22.46 20.18
C LEU A 35 9.00 -23.56 20.41
N LEU A 36 9.45 -24.64 21.03
CA LEU A 36 8.63 -25.71 21.56
C LEU A 36 7.91 -25.23 22.82
N PHE A 37 6.58 -25.29 22.83
CA PHE A 37 5.79 -25.18 24.05
C PHE A 37 5.19 -26.53 24.43
N PRO A 38 5.28 -26.94 25.73
CA PRO A 38 4.66 -28.16 26.21
C PRO A 38 3.15 -28.00 26.42
N PRO A 39 2.37 -29.09 26.35
CA PRO A 39 0.93 -29.04 26.54
C PRO A 39 0.57 -29.04 28.04
N MET A 40 -0.23 -28.11 28.48
CA MET A 40 -0.91 -28.18 29.78
C MET A 40 -2.34 -28.70 29.57
N HIS A 41 -2.55 -29.95 30.01
CA HIS A 41 -3.88 -30.50 30.26
C HIS A 41 -4.46 -29.93 31.55
N ARG A 42 -5.66 -29.40 31.54
CA ARG A 42 -6.55 -29.38 32.70
C ARG A 42 -7.97 -29.75 32.27
N HIS A 43 -8.37 -30.93 32.68
CA HIS A 43 -9.76 -31.34 32.70
C HIS A 43 -10.47 -30.64 33.84
N THR A 44 -11.62 -30.03 33.54
CA THR A 44 -12.61 -29.70 34.55
C THR A 44 -13.98 -30.06 33.99
N THR A 45 -14.51 -31.15 34.43
CA THR A 45 -15.90 -31.59 34.27
C THR A 45 -16.79 -30.71 35.13
N VAL A 46 -17.78 -30.08 34.54
CA VAL A 46 -18.91 -29.48 35.26
C VAL A 46 -20.23 -29.96 34.63
N ALA A 47 -21.10 -30.37 35.51
CA ALA A 47 -22.35 -31.06 35.28
C ALA A 47 -23.37 -30.31 34.40
N VAL A 48 -24.09 -31.11 33.63
CA VAL A 48 -25.26 -30.73 32.85
C VAL A 48 -26.42 -30.47 33.77
N GLU A 49 -26.96 -29.25 33.76
CA GLU A 49 -28.27 -28.94 34.29
C GLU A 49 -29.21 -28.64 33.11
N GLN A 50 -30.16 -29.52 32.87
CA GLN A 50 -31.23 -29.40 31.90
C GLN A 50 -32.26 -28.36 32.40
N ARG A 51 -32.55 -27.37 31.58
CA ARG A 51 -33.71 -26.47 31.72
C ARG A 51 -34.57 -26.48 30.46
N PRO A 52 -35.89 -26.40 30.60
CA PRO A 52 -36.82 -26.84 29.58
C PRO A 52 -37.05 -25.83 28.45
N ALA A 53 -37.59 -26.37 27.37
CA ALA A 53 -37.96 -25.72 26.13
C ALA A 53 -38.79 -24.46 26.31
N GLY A 54 -38.34 -23.37 25.75
CA GLY A 54 -39.11 -22.16 25.51
C GLY A 54 -38.74 -21.60 24.15
N ASP A 55 -39.72 -21.53 23.29
CA ASP A 55 -39.89 -20.81 22.04
C ASP A 55 -38.61 -20.53 21.18
N ALA A 56 -38.46 -21.33 20.14
CA ALA A 56 -37.60 -21.09 19.03
C ALA A 56 -38.04 -19.85 18.23
N VAL A 57 -37.58 -18.67 18.65
CA VAL A 57 -37.53 -17.52 17.76
C VAL A 57 -36.44 -17.83 16.73
N THR A 58 -36.87 -18.26 15.55
CA THR A 58 -36.02 -18.45 14.38
C THR A 58 -35.42 -17.09 13.97
N ARG A 59 -34.33 -16.67 14.62
CA ARG A 59 -33.48 -15.62 14.08
C ARG A 59 -32.82 -16.21 12.85
N SER A 60 -33.39 -15.88 11.70
CA SER A 60 -32.70 -16.01 10.43
C SER A 60 -31.43 -15.20 10.52
N ILE A 61 -30.33 -15.87 10.85
CA ILE A 61 -28.98 -15.28 10.72
C ILE A 61 -28.80 -15.16 9.21
N ALA A 62 -29.05 -13.95 8.68
CA ALA A 62 -28.62 -13.61 7.33
C ALA A 62 -27.13 -13.94 7.28
N ALA A 63 -26.80 -15.01 6.60
CA ALA A 63 -25.41 -15.37 6.35
C ALA A 63 -24.74 -14.13 5.75
N ALA A 64 -23.82 -13.54 6.49
CA ALA A 64 -23.04 -12.43 6.02
C ALA A 64 -22.33 -12.92 4.76
N THR A 65 -22.86 -12.58 3.61
CA THR A 65 -22.29 -12.92 2.31
C THR A 65 -20.92 -12.23 2.28
N THR A 66 -19.87 -13.02 2.48
CA THR A 66 -18.49 -12.52 2.34
C THR A 66 -18.40 -11.87 0.97
N PRO A 67 -18.08 -10.59 0.87
CA PRO A 67 -18.00 -9.92 -0.41
C PRO A 67 -17.04 -10.68 -1.31
N ARG A 68 -17.51 -11.06 -2.52
CA ARG A 68 -16.64 -11.74 -3.49
C ARG A 68 -15.51 -10.78 -3.87
N PRO A 69 -14.24 -11.22 -3.82
CA PRO A 69 -13.12 -10.36 -4.19
C PRO A 69 -13.29 -9.78 -5.59
N VAL A 70 -13.08 -8.48 -5.74
CA VAL A 70 -13.03 -7.84 -7.05
C VAL A 70 -11.72 -8.24 -7.72
N VAL A 71 -11.81 -8.99 -8.83
CA VAL A 71 -10.65 -9.43 -9.62
C VAL A 71 -10.44 -8.47 -10.78
N VAL A 72 -9.22 -8.02 -10.96
CA VAL A 72 -8.80 -7.05 -11.97
C VAL A 72 -7.64 -7.60 -12.81
N THR A 73 -7.42 -7.03 -13.98
CA THR A 73 -6.32 -7.38 -14.88
C THR A 73 -5.39 -6.18 -15.09
N LYS A 74 -4.28 -6.40 -15.78
CA LYS A 74 -3.35 -5.32 -16.15
C LYS A 74 -3.99 -4.21 -17.01
N ASP A 75 -5.10 -4.52 -17.67
CA ASP A 75 -5.83 -3.63 -18.57
C ASP A 75 -7.08 -3.03 -17.92
N SER A 76 -7.32 -3.32 -16.64
CA SER A 76 -8.45 -2.76 -15.89
C SER A 76 -8.33 -1.26 -15.71
N SER A 77 -9.49 -0.58 -15.63
CA SER A 77 -9.55 0.85 -15.39
C SER A 77 -9.01 1.23 -14.00
N ALA A 78 -8.56 2.49 -13.85
CA ALA A 78 -8.14 3.02 -12.54
C ALA A 78 -9.25 2.86 -11.48
N GLN A 79 -10.51 3.04 -11.87
CA GLN A 79 -11.65 2.87 -10.97
C GLN A 79 -11.81 1.42 -10.50
N ASP A 80 -11.61 0.44 -11.38
CA ASP A 80 -11.71 -0.96 -11.01
C ASP A 80 -10.52 -1.40 -10.14
N ILE A 81 -9.31 -0.87 -10.41
CA ILE A 81 -8.15 -1.05 -9.53
C ILE A 81 -8.45 -0.52 -8.11
N VAL A 82 -9.05 0.67 -7.99
CA VAL A 82 -9.45 1.23 -6.69
C VAL A 82 -10.47 0.30 -5.99
N LYS A 83 -11.49 -0.20 -6.71
CA LYS A 83 -12.44 -1.17 -6.14
C LYS A 83 -11.74 -2.46 -5.66
N ALA A 84 -10.75 -2.95 -6.40
CA ALA A 84 -9.96 -4.11 -6.00
C ALA A 84 -9.14 -3.83 -4.74
N ILE A 85 -8.52 -2.64 -4.62
CA ILE A 85 -7.82 -2.22 -3.40
C ILE A 85 -8.79 -2.19 -2.20
N VAL A 86 -9.97 -1.61 -2.34
CA VAL A 86 -11.00 -1.58 -1.30
C VAL A 86 -11.40 -3.00 -0.90
N SER A 87 -11.73 -3.85 -1.87
CA SER A 87 -12.15 -5.23 -1.64
C SER A 87 -11.09 -6.05 -0.91
N GLN A 88 -9.83 -6.00 -1.35
CA GLN A 88 -8.73 -6.73 -0.71
C GLN A 88 -8.37 -6.14 0.66
N GLY A 89 -8.42 -4.81 0.82
CA GLY A 89 -8.22 -4.15 2.10
C GLY A 89 -9.26 -4.57 3.14
N GLN A 90 -10.54 -4.60 2.76
CA GLN A 90 -11.63 -5.09 3.62
C GLN A 90 -11.45 -6.57 3.97
N ALA A 91 -11.08 -7.41 3.01
CA ALA A 91 -10.77 -8.82 3.25
C ALA A 91 -9.60 -9.00 4.24
N ALA A 92 -8.61 -8.13 4.18
CA ALA A 92 -7.48 -8.06 5.12
C ALA A 92 -7.84 -7.37 6.45
N ARG A 93 -9.08 -6.94 6.64
CA ARG A 93 -9.57 -6.22 7.84
C ARG A 93 -8.84 -4.90 8.11
N LEU A 94 -8.42 -4.23 7.07
CA LEU A 94 -7.87 -2.89 7.19
C LEU A 94 -8.97 -1.89 7.56
N SER A 95 -8.61 -0.88 8.35
CA SER A 95 -9.49 0.26 8.61
C SER A 95 -9.68 1.10 7.34
N GLU A 96 -10.69 1.94 7.33
CA GLU A 96 -10.96 2.87 6.24
C GLU A 96 -9.74 3.74 5.91
N ASP A 97 -9.09 4.31 6.93
CA ASP A 97 -7.92 5.17 6.74
C ASP A 97 -6.71 4.38 6.22
N GLN A 98 -6.55 3.12 6.63
CA GLN A 98 -5.55 2.22 6.07
C GLN A 98 -5.81 1.96 4.59
N ILE A 99 -7.06 1.68 4.19
CA ILE A 99 -7.42 1.46 2.78
C ILE A 99 -7.19 2.72 1.95
N LYS A 100 -7.60 3.90 2.46
CA LYS A 100 -7.33 5.19 1.81
C LYS A 100 -5.84 5.42 1.60
N THR A 101 -5.01 5.04 2.57
CA THR A 101 -3.55 5.15 2.46
C THR A 101 -2.99 4.23 1.38
N VAL A 102 -3.49 3.00 1.24
CA VAL A 102 -3.13 2.09 0.14
C VAL A 102 -3.52 2.69 -1.22
N ILE A 103 -4.71 3.29 -1.32
CA ILE A 103 -5.17 4.00 -2.54
C ILE A 103 -4.26 5.19 -2.85
N ALA A 104 -3.92 6.02 -1.84
CA ALA A 104 -3.00 7.15 -2.01
C ALA A 104 -1.64 6.70 -2.54
N THR A 105 -1.09 5.62 -1.99
CA THR A 105 0.18 5.05 -2.42
C THR A 105 0.12 4.57 -3.87
N ALA A 106 -0.88 3.77 -4.26
CA ALA A 106 -1.03 3.32 -5.64
C ALA A 106 -1.20 4.50 -6.62
N LYS A 107 -1.88 5.57 -6.19
CA LYS A 107 -2.07 6.78 -6.98
C LYS A 107 -0.74 7.48 -7.26
N ILE A 108 0.11 7.69 -6.27
CA ILE A 108 1.38 8.39 -6.44
C ILE A 108 2.42 7.55 -7.19
N GLU A 109 2.40 6.22 -7.01
CA GLU A 109 3.38 5.31 -7.62
C GLU A 109 3.13 5.12 -9.12
N SER A 110 1.90 4.90 -9.53
CA SER A 110 1.60 4.50 -10.91
C SER A 110 0.40 5.21 -11.53
N THR A 111 -0.34 6.02 -10.76
CA THR A 111 -1.66 6.51 -11.16
C THR A 111 -2.59 5.34 -11.53
N PHE A 112 -2.56 4.28 -10.72
CA PHE A 112 -3.34 3.05 -10.87
C PHE A 112 -3.06 2.28 -12.17
N ARG A 113 -1.85 2.37 -12.74
CA ARG A 113 -1.47 1.65 -13.96
C ARG A 113 -0.62 0.43 -13.61
N PRO A 114 -1.13 -0.82 -13.76
CA PRO A 114 -0.38 -2.02 -13.41
C PRO A 114 0.86 -2.24 -14.29
N THR A 115 0.90 -1.64 -15.48
CA THR A 115 2.03 -1.75 -16.42
C THR A 115 2.99 -0.55 -16.38
N ALA A 116 2.84 0.37 -15.41
CA ALA A 116 3.72 1.52 -15.29
C ALA A 116 5.17 1.08 -15.06
N SER A 117 6.12 1.72 -15.73
CA SER A 117 7.55 1.60 -15.44
C SER A 117 8.07 2.94 -14.90
N GLY A 118 8.75 2.89 -13.76
CA GLY A 118 9.44 4.03 -13.14
C GLY A 118 10.92 4.09 -13.53
N GLY A 119 11.35 3.18 -14.39
CA GLY A 119 12.74 3.06 -14.83
C GLY A 119 13.66 2.43 -13.77
N VAL A 120 14.95 2.47 -14.04
CA VAL A 120 15.98 1.91 -13.15
C VAL A 120 16.20 2.86 -11.97
N GLN A 121 16.05 2.33 -10.77
CA GLN A 121 16.18 3.06 -9.49
C GLN A 121 17.36 2.51 -8.69
N ALA A 122 18.57 2.83 -9.15
CA ALA A 122 19.79 2.43 -8.46
C ALA A 122 20.26 3.52 -7.49
N TYR A 123 20.75 3.11 -6.34
CA TYR A 123 21.34 3.98 -5.33
C TYR A 123 22.86 3.77 -5.29
N GLY A 124 23.59 4.80 -5.72
CA GLY A 124 25.04 4.86 -5.55
C GLY A 124 25.87 4.08 -6.57
N GLY A 125 25.29 3.64 -7.69
CA GLY A 125 26.02 2.93 -8.74
C GLY A 125 25.26 2.88 -10.07
N PRO A 126 25.88 2.29 -11.12
CA PRO A 126 25.15 2.00 -12.35
C PRO A 126 24.03 1.01 -12.03
N GLY A 127 22.79 1.38 -12.37
CA GLY A 127 21.64 0.50 -12.15
C GLY A 127 21.67 -0.71 -13.07
N THR A 128 21.08 -1.80 -12.61
CA THR A 128 20.86 -3.03 -13.34
C THR A 128 19.38 -3.21 -13.68
N ALA A 129 19.04 -4.22 -14.47
CA ALA A 129 17.64 -4.58 -14.75
C ALA A 129 16.87 -4.93 -13.47
N ASP A 130 17.55 -5.44 -12.43
CA ASP A 130 16.95 -5.76 -11.14
C ASP A 130 16.51 -4.52 -10.36
N ASP A 131 17.05 -3.36 -10.70
CA ASP A 131 16.70 -2.07 -10.13
C ASP A 131 15.54 -1.38 -10.85
N GLU A 132 15.01 -1.98 -11.92
CA GLU A 132 13.82 -1.48 -12.59
C GLU A 132 12.60 -1.65 -11.68
N VAL A 133 11.88 -0.54 -11.47
CA VAL A 133 10.62 -0.53 -10.72
C VAL A 133 9.45 -0.51 -11.68
N ILE A 134 8.51 -1.45 -11.50
CA ILE A 134 7.33 -1.60 -12.37
C ILE A 134 6.07 -1.91 -11.56
N GLY A 135 4.94 -1.72 -12.21
CA GLY A 135 3.64 -2.12 -11.70
C GLY A 135 2.98 -1.10 -10.78
N LEU A 136 1.88 -1.53 -10.18
CA LEU A 136 0.98 -0.66 -9.43
C LEU A 136 1.66 0.06 -8.25
N PHE A 137 2.61 -0.60 -7.58
CA PHE A 137 3.37 -0.07 -6.44
C PHE A 137 4.87 0.09 -6.74
N GLN A 138 5.26 0.14 -8.02
CA GLN A 138 6.65 0.33 -8.46
C GLN A 138 7.62 -0.64 -7.78
N GLU A 139 7.35 -1.92 -7.94
CA GLU A 139 8.10 -3.00 -7.29
C GLU A 139 9.36 -3.38 -8.09
N LYS A 140 10.49 -3.63 -7.39
CA LYS A 140 11.75 -4.14 -7.97
C LYS A 140 11.65 -5.63 -8.33
N ALA A 141 12.63 -6.14 -9.09
CA ALA A 141 12.70 -7.54 -9.51
C ALA A 141 12.65 -8.54 -8.35
N SER A 142 13.14 -8.17 -7.18
CA SER A 142 13.06 -8.97 -5.96
C SER A 142 11.65 -9.33 -5.50
N PHE A 143 10.63 -8.61 -5.98
CA PHE A 143 9.21 -8.91 -5.67
C PHE A 143 8.57 -9.92 -6.62
N GLY A 144 9.28 -10.38 -7.63
CA GLY A 144 8.83 -11.37 -8.59
C GLY A 144 9.12 -11.02 -10.04
N THR A 145 8.69 -11.89 -10.93
CA THR A 145 8.80 -11.70 -12.37
C THR A 145 8.04 -10.44 -12.84
N VAL A 146 8.34 -9.96 -14.03
CA VAL A 146 7.60 -8.83 -14.65
C VAL A 146 6.09 -9.09 -14.65
N ALA A 147 5.67 -10.30 -15.07
CA ALA A 147 4.26 -10.67 -15.11
C ALA A 147 3.59 -10.64 -13.72
N GLU A 148 4.29 -11.06 -12.68
CA GLU A 148 3.76 -11.03 -11.30
C GLU A 148 3.70 -9.61 -10.73
N ARG A 149 4.67 -8.76 -11.05
CA ARG A 149 4.66 -7.35 -10.61
C ARG A 149 3.61 -6.52 -11.34
N GLN A 150 3.27 -6.89 -12.58
CA GLN A 150 2.21 -6.28 -13.37
C GLN A 150 0.81 -6.87 -13.12
N ASP A 151 0.71 -7.97 -12.35
CA ASP A 151 -0.59 -8.49 -11.90
C ASP A 151 -1.11 -7.62 -10.74
N PRO A 152 -2.18 -6.84 -10.95
CA PRO A 152 -2.66 -5.91 -9.94
C PRO A 152 -3.16 -6.61 -8.67
N ASN A 153 -3.73 -7.81 -8.78
CA ASN A 153 -4.24 -8.53 -7.60
C ASN A 153 -3.09 -8.97 -6.71
N LYS A 154 -2.01 -9.50 -7.31
CA LYS A 154 -0.80 -9.90 -6.59
C LYS A 154 -0.07 -8.69 -6.00
N ALA A 155 0.04 -7.59 -6.76
CA ALA A 155 0.69 -6.37 -6.29
C ALA A 155 -0.05 -5.75 -5.10
N ILE A 156 -1.39 -5.68 -5.15
CA ILE A 156 -2.22 -5.20 -4.03
C ILE A 156 -2.01 -6.08 -2.79
N ALA A 157 -2.09 -7.39 -2.94
CA ALA A 157 -1.92 -8.33 -1.82
C ALA A 157 -0.53 -8.19 -1.18
N ARG A 158 0.54 -8.14 -1.99
CA ARG A 158 1.91 -7.95 -1.49
C ARG A 158 2.10 -6.61 -0.77
N PHE A 159 1.53 -5.53 -1.32
CA PHE A 159 1.64 -4.22 -0.66
C PHE A 159 0.89 -4.20 0.67
N ILE A 160 -0.35 -4.72 0.72
CA ILE A 160 -1.14 -4.82 1.96
C ILE A 160 -0.39 -5.63 3.02
N ALA A 161 0.26 -6.74 2.64
CA ALA A 161 1.05 -7.53 3.57
C ALA A 161 2.22 -6.73 4.16
N ARG A 162 3.03 -6.05 3.32
CA ARG A 162 4.13 -5.19 3.79
C ARG A 162 3.65 -4.03 4.64
N PHE A 163 2.56 -3.41 4.23
CA PHE A 163 1.93 -2.28 4.94
C PHE A 163 1.46 -2.71 6.34
N THR A 164 0.78 -3.84 6.44
CA THR A 164 0.32 -4.39 7.73
C THR A 164 1.50 -4.80 8.62
N ASP A 165 2.54 -5.39 8.03
CA ASP A 165 3.74 -5.79 8.75
C ASP A 165 4.52 -4.58 9.29
N ALA A 166 4.52 -3.46 8.58
CA ALA A 166 5.20 -2.24 9.02
C ALA A 166 4.71 -1.74 10.38
N PHE A 167 3.42 -1.82 10.69
CA PHE A 167 2.89 -1.44 12.01
C PHE A 167 3.53 -2.23 13.14
N LYS A 168 3.68 -3.54 12.96
CA LYS A 168 4.27 -4.44 13.96
C LYS A 168 5.77 -4.26 14.04
N LYS A 169 6.43 -4.26 12.89
CA LYS A 169 7.89 -4.24 12.78
C LYS A 169 8.51 -2.97 13.33
N TYR A 170 7.88 -1.82 13.11
CA TYR A 170 8.42 -0.51 13.49
C TYR A 170 7.70 0.12 14.69
N GLY A 171 6.77 -0.58 15.32
CA GLY A 171 6.03 -0.06 16.47
C GLY A 171 5.19 1.18 16.13
N ILE A 172 4.69 1.25 14.91
CA ILE A 172 3.89 2.39 14.44
C ILE A 172 2.50 2.29 15.08
N GLY A 173 2.05 3.36 15.75
CA GLY A 173 0.70 3.44 16.31
C GLY A 173 -0.38 3.53 15.24
N SER A 174 -0.96 4.70 15.06
CA SER A 174 -2.04 4.92 14.07
C SER A 174 -1.60 5.65 12.79
N ASP A 175 -0.31 5.98 12.65
CA ASP A 175 0.21 6.72 11.48
C ASP A 175 0.29 5.79 10.25
N THR A 176 -0.80 5.78 9.47
CA THR A 176 -0.92 4.95 8.27
C THR A 176 0.03 5.43 7.16
N VAL A 177 0.30 6.72 7.07
CA VAL A 177 1.20 7.29 6.06
C VAL A 177 2.65 6.89 6.33
N LEU A 178 3.07 6.87 7.60
CA LEU A 178 4.38 6.35 7.98
C LEU A 178 4.49 4.86 7.66
N ALA A 179 3.45 4.08 7.95
CA ALA A 179 3.41 2.65 7.63
C ALA A 179 3.57 2.41 6.12
N ALA A 180 2.88 3.18 5.27
CA ALA A 180 3.02 3.09 3.81
C ALA A 180 4.42 3.50 3.34
N THR A 181 4.98 4.57 3.92
CA THR A 181 6.33 5.03 3.63
C THR A 181 7.36 3.94 3.91
N LEU A 182 7.29 3.29 5.06
CA LEU A 182 8.22 2.23 5.45
C LEU A 182 7.95 0.90 4.72
N ALA A 183 6.71 0.63 4.31
CA ALA A 183 6.37 -0.51 3.45
C ALA A 183 6.99 -0.38 2.05
N GLN A 184 7.13 0.84 1.54
CA GLN A 184 7.81 1.10 0.27
C GLN A 184 9.31 1.10 0.43
N ASN A 185 9.84 1.73 1.47
CA ASN A 185 11.27 1.75 1.73
C ASN A 185 11.61 1.79 3.22
N PRO A 186 11.99 0.65 3.81
CA PRO A 186 12.41 0.57 5.21
C PRO A 186 13.59 1.49 5.59
N GLN A 187 14.46 1.82 4.64
CA GLN A 187 15.62 2.70 4.90
C GLN A 187 15.21 4.13 5.23
N LEU A 188 13.97 4.52 4.91
CA LEU A 188 13.47 5.86 5.20
C LEU A 188 13.29 6.12 6.71
N LEU A 189 13.35 5.08 7.54
CA LEU A 189 13.35 5.22 9.00
C LEU A 189 14.57 6.01 9.50
N ASP A 190 15.72 5.83 8.84
CA ASP A 190 17.00 6.42 9.27
C ASP A 190 17.22 7.85 8.69
N TYR A 191 16.37 8.29 7.78
CA TYR A 191 16.51 9.57 7.09
C TYR A 191 15.48 10.60 7.56
N HIS A 192 15.56 11.02 8.83
CA HIS A 192 14.75 12.12 9.35
C HIS A 192 15.11 13.44 8.65
N GLY A 193 14.18 13.97 7.87
CA GLY A 193 14.35 15.21 7.12
C GLY A 193 14.89 15.08 5.70
N GLY A 194 15.14 13.84 5.21
CA GLY A 194 15.58 13.56 3.84
C GLY A 194 14.48 13.02 2.91
N VAL A 195 14.86 12.07 2.07
CA VAL A 195 13.97 11.44 1.07
C VAL A 195 12.70 10.86 1.70
N GLY A 196 12.79 10.35 2.95
CA GLY A 196 11.64 9.81 3.67
C GLY A 196 10.56 10.83 3.96
N THR A 197 10.95 12.01 4.42
CA THR A 197 9.99 13.11 4.67
C THR A 197 9.31 13.55 3.38
N SER A 198 10.03 13.64 2.29
CA SER A 198 9.46 13.99 0.99
C SER A 198 8.43 12.95 0.50
N TYR A 199 8.72 11.66 0.66
CA TYR A 199 7.79 10.60 0.30
C TYR A 199 6.55 10.61 1.20
N TYR A 200 6.74 10.68 2.51
CA TYR A 200 5.66 10.81 3.49
C TYR A 200 4.71 11.97 3.14
N ASN A 201 5.26 13.16 2.88
CA ASN A 201 4.48 14.35 2.52
C ASN A 201 3.73 14.16 1.19
N THR A 202 4.31 13.42 0.24
CA THR A 202 3.67 13.11 -1.04
C THR A 202 2.46 12.19 -0.85
N VAL A 203 2.57 11.15 -0.02
CA VAL A 203 1.44 10.28 0.34
C VAL A 203 0.37 11.08 1.08
N MET A 204 0.78 11.88 2.07
CA MET A 204 -0.12 12.73 2.86
C MET A 204 -0.92 13.68 1.96
N ALA A 205 -0.28 14.33 1.00
CA ALA A 205 -0.95 15.21 0.04
C ALA A 205 -1.97 14.47 -0.86
N ALA A 206 -1.79 13.18 -1.08
CA ALA A 206 -2.70 12.36 -1.89
C ALA A 206 -3.92 11.84 -1.10
N MET A 207 -3.94 11.95 0.23
CA MET A 207 -4.99 11.36 1.09
C MET A 207 -6.39 11.90 0.80
N SER A 208 -6.55 13.21 0.55
CA SER A 208 -7.86 13.79 0.21
C SER A 208 -8.43 13.16 -1.05
N ALA A 209 -7.62 13.08 -2.13
CA ALA A 209 -8.05 12.44 -3.36
C ALA A 209 -8.33 10.93 -3.19
N ALA A 210 -7.60 10.26 -2.30
CA ALA A 210 -7.84 8.86 -1.97
C ALA A 210 -9.16 8.66 -1.21
N ALA A 211 -9.53 9.60 -0.33
CA ALA A 211 -10.81 9.58 0.36
C ALA A 211 -11.99 9.69 -0.63
N ASP A 212 -11.88 10.58 -1.63
CA ASP A 212 -12.89 10.71 -2.68
C ASP A 212 -13.00 9.42 -3.54
N LEU A 213 -11.85 8.80 -3.86
CA LEU A 213 -11.83 7.54 -4.60
C LEU A 213 -12.44 6.39 -3.79
N TYR A 214 -12.13 6.31 -2.50
CA TYR A 214 -12.71 5.33 -1.58
C TYR A 214 -14.24 5.48 -1.52
N SER A 215 -14.73 6.70 -1.30
CA SER A 215 -16.17 6.98 -1.22
C SER A 215 -16.90 6.57 -2.49
N ARG A 216 -16.34 6.88 -3.66
CA ARG A 216 -16.91 6.42 -4.94
C ARG A 216 -16.89 4.91 -5.11
N ALA A 217 -15.83 4.25 -4.65
CA ALA A 217 -15.70 2.80 -4.77
C ALA A 217 -16.65 2.02 -3.84
N THR A 218 -16.96 2.59 -2.68
CA THR A 218 -17.88 2.00 -1.69
C THR A 218 -19.34 2.38 -1.88
N GLY A 219 -19.64 3.33 -2.78
CA GLY A 219 -20.98 3.89 -2.94
C GLY A 219 -21.40 4.80 -1.78
N ALA A 220 -20.48 5.16 -0.88
CA ALA A 220 -20.73 6.13 0.17
C ALA A 220 -20.86 7.53 -0.48
N THR A 221 -22.10 7.96 -0.70
CA THR A 221 -22.38 9.33 -1.13
C THR A 221 -21.95 10.25 0.02
N LEU A 222 -21.05 11.20 -0.27
CA LEU A 222 -20.81 12.30 0.65
C LEU A 222 -22.14 13.04 0.81
N GLN A 223 -22.87 12.78 1.89
CA GLN A 223 -23.97 13.65 2.29
C GLN A 223 -23.30 14.98 2.64
N SER A 224 -23.41 15.93 1.72
CA SER A 224 -23.09 17.33 1.99
C SER A 224 -23.95 17.75 3.19
N VAL A 225 -23.30 17.95 4.33
CA VAL A 225 -23.94 18.63 5.46
C VAL A 225 -24.08 20.08 4.98
N ILE A 226 -25.32 20.42 4.62
CA ILE A 226 -25.78 21.79 4.35
C ILE A 226 -25.97 22.50 5.68
#